data_d0884361ead500f8f5e16a5eb137abef
#
_entry.id   d0884361ead500f8f5e16a5eb137abef
#
_cell.length_a   1.000
_cell.length_b   1.000
_cell.length_c   1.000
_cell.angle_alpha   90.00
_cell.angle_beta   90.00
_cell.angle_gamma   90.00
#
_symmetry.space_group_name_H-M   'P 1'
#
loop_
_entity.id
_entity.type
_entity.pdbx_description
1 polymer ?
#
loop_
_entity_poly.entity_id
_entity_poly.type
_entity_poly.pdbx_seq_one_letter_code
_entity_poly.pdbx_strand_id
1 'polypeptide(L)'
;MQQTRMMESSEAALEAPRFENGKALLIAGLSERYTAETRRNIPQLWQRFQPHIGNVPGQVGKAAYGVCFNMRSAPFSFDYLAGVEVSDFSAVPSEFTQISVPAQRYAVFSHRDHVSRLPQTLDAIHKWLPNSGLVAAPRGDDVPVFFERYGEGFDLRTGIGDVEVWIPIKA
;
A
#
# COMPACT_ATOMS: atom_id res chain seq x y z
N MET A 1 -1.85 19.90 -29.51
CA MET A 1 -0.90 20.30 -28.47
C MET A 1 -1.55 20.45 -27.12
N GLN A 2 -2.60 21.26 -26.99
CA GLN A 2 -3.25 21.44 -25.69
C GLN A 2 -3.98 20.19 -25.21
N GLN A 3 -4.61 19.46 -26.09
CA GLN A 3 -5.27 18.20 -25.71
C GLN A 3 -4.29 17.16 -25.21
N THR A 4 -3.15 17.05 -25.87
CA THR A 4 -2.08 16.14 -25.43
C THR A 4 -1.59 16.56 -24.04
N ARG A 5 -1.48 17.86 -23.81
CA ARG A 5 -1.03 18.38 -22.51
C ARG A 5 -2.05 18.09 -21.41
N MET A 6 -3.34 18.14 -21.72
CA MET A 6 -4.38 17.82 -20.75
C MET A 6 -4.40 16.33 -20.42
N MET A 7 -4.20 15.47 -21.41
CA MET A 7 -4.08 14.03 -21.19
C MET A 7 -2.83 13.72 -20.38
N GLU A 8 -1.73 14.38 -20.70
CA GLU A 8 -0.49 14.24 -19.93
C GLU A 8 -0.67 14.66 -18.49
N SER A 9 -1.42 15.74 -18.20
CA SER A 9 -1.61 16.15 -16.82
C SER A 9 -2.51 15.22 -16.04
N SER A 10 -3.47 14.50 -16.67
CA SER A 10 -4.22 13.48 -15.96
C SER A 10 -3.43 12.19 -15.76
N GLU A 11 -2.51 11.88 -16.67
CA GLU A 11 -1.60 10.75 -16.54
C GLU A 11 -0.34 11.12 -15.76
N ALA A 12 0.09 12.36 -15.92
CA ALA A 12 1.31 12.89 -15.28
C ALA A 12 1.07 13.39 -13.87
N ALA A 13 -0.10 13.09 -13.26
CA ALA A 13 -0.30 13.32 -11.85
C ALA A 13 0.65 12.49 -10.99
N LEU A 14 1.33 11.50 -11.61
CA LEU A 14 2.33 10.71 -10.91
C LEU A 14 3.62 11.51 -10.78
N GLU A 15 3.98 11.84 -9.55
CA GLU A 15 5.26 12.47 -9.25
C GLU A 15 6.38 11.45 -9.36
N ALA A 16 7.60 11.93 -9.66
CA ALA A 16 8.76 11.07 -9.63
C ALA A 16 8.93 10.48 -8.22
N PRO A 17 9.30 9.20 -8.10
CA PRO A 17 9.47 8.60 -6.80
C PRO A 17 10.75 9.09 -6.12
N ARG A 18 10.75 9.03 -4.80
CA ARG A 18 11.99 9.03 -4.04
C ARG A 18 12.40 7.59 -3.76
N PHE A 19 13.63 7.39 -3.35
CA PHE A 19 14.14 6.05 -3.06
C PHE A 19 14.47 5.95 -1.58
N GLU A 20 14.03 4.85 -0.97
CA GLU A 20 14.22 4.62 0.46
C GLU A 20 14.78 3.23 0.69
N ASN A 21 15.69 3.12 1.65
CA ASN A 21 16.08 1.83 2.20
C ASN A 21 15.20 1.58 3.41
N GLY A 22 14.15 0.76 3.21
CA GLY A 22 13.18 0.48 4.26
C GLY A 22 13.70 -0.55 5.25
N LYS A 23 13.43 -0.31 6.52
CA LYS A 23 13.73 -1.28 7.58
C LYS A 23 12.74 -2.43 7.53
N ALA A 24 13.06 -3.52 8.21
CA ALA A 24 12.11 -4.61 8.41
C ALA A 24 10.92 -4.12 9.23
N LEU A 25 9.71 -4.55 8.83
CA LEU A 25 8.47 -4.17 9.49
C LEU A 25 7.69 -5.42 9.88
N LEU A 26 7.02 -5.36 11.04
CA LEU A 26 6.01 -6.33 11.43
C LEU A 26 4.67 -5.63 11.40
N ILE A 27 3.72 -6.15 10.63
CA ILE A 27 2.41 -5.51 10.44
C ILE A 27 1.33 -6.50 10.84
N ALA A 28 0.35 -6.02 11.60
CA ALA A 28 -0.78 -6.81 12.06
C ALA A 28 -2.08 -6.07 11.79
N GLY A 29 -3.12 -6.79 11.39
CA GLY A 29 -4.41 -6.20 11.13
C GLY A 29 -5.42 -7.18 10.56
N LEU A 30 -6.43 -6.66 9.87
CA LEU A 30 -7.47 -7.45 9.24
C LEU A 30 -7.18 -7.62 7.77
N SER A 31 -7.39 -8.82 7.23
CA SER A 31 -7.14 -9.08 5.82
C SER A 31 -8.32 -9.79 5.17
N GLU A 32 -8.44 -9.60 3.88
CA GLU A 32 -9.39 -10.32 3.03
C GLU A 32 -8.80 -10.52 1.66
N ARG A 33 -9.34 -11.52 0.95
CA ARG A 33 -8.95 -11.76 -0.42
C ARG A 33 -9.88 -11.04 -1.37
N TYR A 34 -9.30 -10.39 -2.37
CA TYR A 34 -10.05 -9.59 -3.34
C TYR A 34 -9.75 -10.01 -4.76
N THR A 35 -10.73 -9.79 -5.63
CA THR A 35 -10.59 -9.89 -7.07
C THR A 35 -10.68 -8.50 -7.69
N ALA A 36 -10.55 -8.40 -9.02
CA ALA A 36 -10.74 -7.13 -9.71
C ALA A 36 -12.12 -6.53 -9.44
N GLU A 37 -13.13 -7.39 -9.22
CA GLU A 37 -14.50 -6.96 -8.97
C GLU A 37 -14.75 -6.59 -7.51
N THR A 38 -14.17 -7.34 -6.57
CA THR A 38 -14.47 -7.16 -5.15
C THR A 38 -13.53 -6.15 -4.48
N ARG A 39 -12.45 -5.72 -5.14
CA ARG A 39 -11.52 -4.73 -4.56
C ARG A 39 -12.20 -3.41 -4.20
N ARG A 40 -13.34 -3.11 -4.79
CA ARG A 40 -14.15 -1.96 -4.43
C ARG A 40 -14.65 -2.00 -3.00
N ASN A 41 -14.58 -3.16 -2.36
CA ASN A 41 -15.01 -3.36 -0.97
C ASN A 41 -13.88 -3.14 0.04
N ILE A 42 -12.67 -2.80 -0.41
CA ILE A 42 -11.54 -2.50 0.49
C ILE A 42 -11.88 -1.41 1.51
N PRO A 43 -12.61 -0.33 1.16
CA PRO A 43 -12.98 0.66 2.17
C PRO A 43 -13.77 0.09 3.36
N GLN A 44 -14.56 -0.97 3.13
CA GLN A 44 -15.29 -1.63 4.22
C GLN A 44 -14.35 -2.33 5.18
N LEU A 45 -13.27 -2.91 4.67
CA LEU A 45 -12.23 -3.51 5.52
C LEU A 45 -11.59 -2.44 6.42
N TRP A 46 -11.27 -1.28 5.86
CA TRP A 46 -10.74 -0.17 6.63
C TRP A 46 -11.72 0.31 7.69
N GLN A 47 -13.01 0.35 7.39
CA GLN A 47 -14.04 0.72 8.38
C GLN A 47 -14.06 -0.26 9.55
N ARG A 48 -13.90 -1.55 9.27
CA ARG A 48 -13.84 -2.57 10.33
C ARG A 48 -12.56 -2.46 11.14
N PHE A 49 -11.45 -2.09 10.51
CA PHE A 49 -10.16 -1.99 11.20
C PHE A 49 -9.99 -0.67 11.96
N GLN A 50 -10.67 0.38 11.55
CA GLN A 50 -10.49 1.72 12.10
C GLN A 50 -10.53 1.78 13.64
N PRO A 51 -11.46 1.10 14.33
CA PRO A 51 -11.49 1.15 15.80
C PRO A 51 -10.24 0.56 16.46
N HIS A 52 -9.49 -0.24 15.75
CA HIS A 52 -8.27 -0.86 16.28
C HIS A 52 -7.04 0.03 16.12
N ILE A 53 -7.08 1.03 15.25
CA ILE A 53 -5.93 1.90 15.02
C ILE A 53 -5.65 2.68 16.31
N GLY A 54 -4.41 2.56 16.80
CA GLY A 54 -4.01 3.16 18.07
C GLY A 54 -4.21 2.24 19.26
N ASN A 55 -4.90 1.10 19.08
CA ASN A 55 -5.24 0.19 20.17
C ASN A 55 -4.68 -1.23 20.00
N VAL A 56 -3.91 -1.46 18.93
CA VAL A 56 -3.30 -2.78 18.70
C VAL A 56 -2.13 -2.94 19.68
N PRO A 57 -2.10 -4.01 20.48
CA PRO A 57 -0.99 -4.22 21.40
C PRO A 57 0.36 -4.25 20.69
N GLY A 58 1.30 -3.47 21.18
CA GLY A 58 2.62 -3.36 20.59
C GLY A 58 2.71 -2.41 19.42
N GLN A 59 1.66 -1.67 19.09
CA GLN A 59 1.68 -0.75 17.97
C GLN A 59 2.80 0.27 18.08
N VAL A 60 3.51 0.49 16.96
CA VAL A 60 4.60 1.44 16.82
C VAL A 60 4.16 2.56 15.89
N GLY A 61 4.30 3.81 16.35
CA GLY A 61 3.98 4.97 15.54
C GLY A 61 2.49 5.16 15.29
N LYS A 62 2.16 6.03 14.36
CA LYS A 62 0.77 6.44 14.08
C LYS A 62 0.34 6.16 12.64
N ALA A 63 1.23 5.59 11.82
CA ALA A 63 0.90 5.27 10.45
C ALA A 63 0.06 4.00 10.38
N ALA A 64 -0.80 3.93 9.38
CA ALA A 64 -1.50 2.70 9.02
C ALA A 64 -0.97 2.21 7.68
N TYR A 65 -1.13 0.92 7.41
CA TYR A 65 -0.58 0.28 6.23
C TYR A 65 -1.64 -0.54 5.51
N GLY A 66 -1.68 -0.44 4.19
CA GLY A 66 -2.44 -1.34 3.34
C GLY A 66 -1.45 -2.21 2.56
N VAL A 67 -1.41 -3.50 2.86
CA VAL A 67 -0.40 -4.41 2.30
C VAL A 67 -1.05 -5.34 1.29
N CYS A 68 -0.53 -5.35 0.05
CA CYS A 68 -0.97 -6.27 -0.99
C CYS A 68 0.02 -7.42 -1.08
N PHE A 69 -0.48 -8.65 -1.00
CA PHE A 69 0.37 -9.84 -1.05
C PHE A 69 -0.39 -11.01 -1.66
N ASN A 70 0.28 -12.11 -1.91
CA ASN A 70 -0.28 -13.32 -2.53
C ASN A 70 -1.04 -13.01 -3.82
N MET A 71 -0.48 -12.16 -4.67
CA MET A 71 -1.12 -11.76 -5.90
C MET A 71 -1.05 -12.88 -6.93
N ARG A 72 -2.20 -13.16 -7.56
CA ARG A 72 -2.31 -14.12 -8.67
C ARG A 72 -2.86 -13.40 -9.89
N SER A 73 -2.38 -13.78 -11.07
CA SER A 73 -2.72 -13.07 -12.30
C SER A 73 -3.85 -13.71 -13.12
N ALA A 74 -4.13 -15.01 -12.92
CA ALA A 74 -5.12 -15.71 -13.73
C ALA A 74 -5.89 -16.74 -12.91
N PRO A 75 -7.10 -16.44 -12.42
CA PRO A 75 -7.75 -15.12 -12.44
C PRO A 75 -7.09 -14.16 -11.45
N PHE A 76 -7.23 -12.87 -11.73
CA PHE A 76 -6.62 -11.85 -10.88
C PHE A 76 -7.22 -11.87 -9.48
N SER A 77 -6.37 -12.02 -8.49
CA SER A 77 -6.78 -11.95 -7.08
C SER A 77 -5.56 -11.60 -6.22
N PHE A 78 -5.83 -11.08 -5.04
CA PHE A 78 -4.76 -10.74 -4.10
C PHE A 78 -5.32 -10.67 -2.68
N ASP A 79 -4.43 -10.84 -1.72
CA ASP A 79 -4.76 -10.57 -0.32
C ASP A 79 -4.42 -9.13 -0.01
N TYR A 80 -5.26 -8.48 0.80
CA TYR A 80 -5.03 -7.12 1.25
C TYR A 80 -5.21 -7.07 2.76
N LEU A 81 -4.23 -6.50 3.44
CA LEU A 81 -4.23 -6.32 4.89
C LEU A 81 -4.30 -4.84 5.23
N ALA A 82 -5.31 -4.46 6.01
CA ALA A 82 -5.38 -3.15 6.65
C ALA A 82 -4.80 -3.31 8.04
N GLY A 83 -3.68 -2.65 8.33
CA GLY A 83 -2.98 -2.91 9.57
C GLY A 83 -2.10 -1.77 10.05
N VAL A 84 -1.39 -2.04 11.11
CA VAL A 84 -0.44 -1.12 11.73
C VAL A 84 0.87 -1.84 12.02
N GLU A 85 1.94 -1.07 12.13
CA GLU A 85 3.22 -1.62 12.54
C GLU A 85 3.18 -1.97 14.03
N VAL A 86 3.73 -3.14 14.38
CA VAL A 86 3.86 -3.59 15.76
C VAL A 86 5.32 -3.94 16.04
N SER A 87 5.71 -3.87 17.31
CA SER A 87 7.09 -4.20 17.71
C SER A 87 7.34 -5.71 17.72
N ASP A 88 6.31 -6.49 18.03
CA ASP A 88 6.33 -7.95 17.95
C ASP A 88 4.89 -8.45 17.88
N PHE A 89 4.72 -9.76 17.63
CA PHE A 89 3.38 -10.34 17.47
C PHE A 89 2.84 -10.98 18.73
N SER A 90 3.59 -10.98 19.84
CA SER A 90 3.26 -11.79 21.01
C SER A 90 1.91 -11.42 21.66
N ALA A 91 1.54 -10.14 21.64
CA ALA A 91 0.30 -9.66 22.24
C ALA A 91 -0.80 -9.37 21.21
N VAL A 92 -0.54 -9.62 19.94
CA VAL A 92 -1.51 -9.36 18.88
C VAL A 92 -2.63 -10.39 18.95
N PRO A 93 -3.91 -9.98 18.87
CA PRO A 93 -5.02 -10.93 18.86
C PRO A 93 -4.88 -11.97 17.74
N SER A 94 -5.27 -13.20 18.03
CA SER A 94 -5.10 -14.33 17.10
C SER A 94 -5.92 -14.19 15.83
N GLU A 95 -7.02 -13.44 15.85
CA GLU A 95 -7.83 -13.18 14.67
C GLU A 95 -7.18 -12.21 13.69
N PHE A 96 -6.13 -11.50 14.08
CA PHE A 96 -5.41 -10.59 13.19
C PHE A 96 -4.43 -11.36 12.31
N THR A 97 -4.36 -10.96 11.06
CA THR A 97 -3.31 -11.42 10.15
C THR A 97 -2.00 -10.72 10.51
N GLN A 98 -0.93 -11.47 10.48
CA GLN A 98 0.41 -10.99 10.79
C GLN A 98 1.30 -11.17 9.56
N ILE A 99 2.05 -10.13 9.20
CA ILE A 99 2.95 -10.21 8.06
C ILE A 99 4.29 -9.56 8.42
N SER A 100 5.36 -10.20 8.00
CA SER A 100 6.72 -9.67 8.13
C SER A 100 7.16 -9.11 6.80
N VAL A 101 7.57 -7.86 6.79
CA VAL A 101 8.10 -7.20 5.60
C VAL A 101 9.60 -7.10 5.77
N PRO A 102 10.40 -7.68 4.87
CA PRO A 102 11.86 -7.63 5.03
C PRO A 102 12.40 -6.24 4.78
N ALA A 103 13.57 -5.95 5.32
CA ALA A 103 14.31 -4.74 4.97
C ALA A 103 14.70 -4.82 3.50
N GLN A 104 14.39 -3.77 2.73
CA GLN A 104 14.64 -3.76 1.29
C GLN A 104 14.59 -2.35 0.76
N ARG A 105 14.95 -2.19 -0.51
CA ARG A 105 14.91 -0.90 -1.18
C ARG A 105 13.56 -0.69 -1.83
N TYR A 106 13.08 0.56 -1.80
CA TYR A 106 11.77 0.93 -2.35
C TYR A 106 11.88 2.14 -3.26
N ALA A 107 11.02 2.17 -4.26
CA ALA A 107 10.58 3.40 -4.92
C ALA A 107 9.30 3.85 -4.22
N VAL A 108 9.26 5.07 -3.73
CA VAL A 108 8.15 5.60 -2.94
C VAL A 108 7.46 6.71 -3.71
N PHE A 109 6.18 6.52 -3.96
CA PHE A 109 5.35 7.46 -4.72
C PHE A 109 4.36 8.14 -3.79
N SER A 110 4.26 9.45 -3.88
CA SER A 110 3.25 10.20 -3.12
C SER A 110 1.94 10.22 -3.89
N HIS A 111 0.84 9.96 -3.18
CA HIS A 111 -0.51 10.12 -3.72
C HIS A 111 -1.13 11.34 -3.05
N ARG A 112 -1.33 12.42 -3.82
CA ARG A 112 -1.78 13.70 -3.26
C ARG A 112 -3.23 14.02 -3.50
N ASP A 113 -3.95 13.09 -4.13
CA ASP A 113 -5.37 13.23 -4.42
C ASP A 113 -6.19 12.46 -3.38
N HIS A 114 -7.51 12.53 -3.51
CA HIS A 114 -8.41 11.76 -2.68
C HIS A 114 -8.08 10.25 -2.79
N VAL A 115 -8.24 9.55 -1.68
CA VAL A 115 -7.87 8.12 -1.61
C VAL A 115 -8.67 7.27 -2.59
N SER A 116 -9.88 7.68 -2.97
CA SER A 116 -10.67 6.97 -3.98
C SER A 116 -9.99 6.92 -5.35
N ARG A 117 -9.01 7.79 -5.60
CA ARG A 117 -8.25 7.82 -6.85
C ARG A 117 -6.92 7.07 -6.75
N LEU A 118 -6.68 6.42 -5.64
CA LEU A 118 -5.47 5.63 -5.46
C LEU A 118 -5.30 4.55 -6.55
N PRO A 119 -6.36 3.85 -7.00
CA PRO A 119 -6.21 2.90 -8.11
C PRO A 119 -5.62 3.52 -9.38
N GLN A 120 -5.92 4.77 -9.67
CA GLN A 120 -5.37 5.47 -10.83
C GLN A 120 -3.86 5.72 -10.65
N THR A 121 -3.43 6.07 -9.45
CA THR A 121 -2.01 6.20 -9.14
C THR A 121 -1.29 4.85 -9.28
N LEU A 122 -1.90 3.77 -8.81
CA LEU A 122 -1.34 2.43 -8.97
C LEU A 122 -1.21 2.04 -10.43
N ASP A 123 -2.22 2.33 -11.26
CA ASP A 123 -2.15 2.08 -12.69
C ASP A 123 -1.01 2.88 -13.34
N ALA A 124 -0.85 4.14 -12.95
CA ALA A 124 0.22 4.97 -13.47
C ALA A 124 1.60 4.41 -13.09
N ILE A 125 1.75 3.91 -11.87
CA ILE A 125 2.98 3.28 -11.42
C ILE A 125 3.28 2.03 -12.24
N HIS A 126 2.28 1.20 -12.48
CA HIS A 126 2.45 -0.02 -13.28
C HIS A 126 2.88 0.27 -14.70
N LYS A 127 2.39 1.36 -15.30
CA LYS A 127 2.81 1.78 -16.64
C LYS A 127 4.22 2.39 -16.64
N TRP A 128 4.56 3.10 -15.57
CA TRP A 128 5.84 3.77 -15.46
C TRP A 128 6.99 2.82 -15.20
N LEU A 129 6.76 1.81 -14.34
CA LEU A 129 7.82 0.94 -13.82
C LEU A 129 8.59 0.20 -14.94
N PRO A 130 7.94 -0.41 -15.94
CA PRO A 130 8.67 -1.11 -17.01
C PRO A 130 9.59 -0.20 -17.82
N ASN A 131 9.29 1.08 -17.89
CA ASN A 131 10.03 2.05 -18.70
C ASN A 131 11.03 2.86 -17.88
N SER A 132 11.14 2.58 -16.59
CA SER A 132 11.96 3.38 -15.67
C SER A 132 13.41 2.93 -15.60
N GLY A 133 13.72 1.73 -16.09
CA GLY A 133 15.02 1.11 -15.88
C GLY A 133 15.16 0.42 -14.53
N LEU A 134 14.16 0.53 -13.66
CA LEU A 134 14.15 -0.15 -12.37
C LEU A 134 13.61 -1.58 -12.51
N VAL A 135 14.07 -2.46 -11.65
CA VAL A 135 13.63 -3.85 -11.63
C VAL A 135 12.90 -4.10 -10.32
N ALA A 136 11.65 -4.57 -10.42
CA ALA A 136 10.88 -4.94 -9.24
C ALA A 136 11.59 -6.07 -8.48
N ALA A 137 11.50 -6.03 -7.15
CA ALA A 137 12.09 -7.07 -6.31
C ALA A 137 11.38 -8.41 -6.55
N PRO A 138 12.09 -9.54 -6.43
CA PRO A 138 11.47 -10.85 -6.55
C PRO A 138 10.35 -11.01 -5.53
N ARG A 139 9.28 -11.73 -5.91
CA ARG A 139 8.14 -11.99 -5.05
C ARG A 139 8.10 -13.45 -4.63
N GLY A 140 7.83 -13.67 -3.34
CA GLY A 140 7.47 -14.97 -2.83
C GLY A 140 6.04 -14.93 -2.32
N ASP A 141 5.49 -16.07 -1.95
CA ASP A 141 4.09 -16.15 -1.52
C ASP A 141 3.83 -15.31 -0.27
N ASP A 142 4.79 -15.22 0.63
CA ASP A 142 4.64 -14.48 1.88
C ASP A 142 5.29 -13.09 1.83
N VAL A 143 5.82 -12.68 0.67
CA VAL A 143 6.47 -11.39 0.52
C VAL A 143 5.48 -10.40 -0.07
N PRO A 144 5.26 -9.23 0.55
CA PRO A 144 4.36 -8.24 0.01
C PRO A 144 4.76 -7.79 -1.40
N VAL A 145 3.77 -7.66 -2.28
CA VAL A 145 3.97 -7.13 -3.62
C VAL A 145 4.30 -5.63 -3.53
N PHE A 146 3.56 -4.92 -2.71
CA PHE A 146 3.79 -3.51 -2.37
C PHE A 146 2.92 -3.17 -1.17
N PHE A 147 3.13 -1.97 -0.60
CA PHE A 147 2.22 -1.49 0.42
C PHE A 147 1.93 0.00 0.25
N GLU A 148 0.79 0.40 0.77
CA GLU A 148 0.38 1.79 0.94
C GLU A 148 0.66 2.18 2.39
N ARG A 149 1.15 3.40 2.58
CA ARG A 149 1.38 3.94 3.91
C ARG A 149 0.54 5.18 4.10
N TYR A 150 -0.30 5.15 5.11
CA TYR A 150 -1.15 6.27 5.50
C TYR A 150 -0.52 6.91 6.73
N GLY A 151 0.12 8.05 6.54
CA GLY A 151 0.82 8.73 7.61
C GLY A 151 -0.11 9.51 8.52
N GLU A 152 0.48 10.19 9.48
CA GLU A 152 -0.24 10.95 10.49
C GLU A 152 -1.08 12.08 9.90
N GLY A 153 -0.66 12.62 8.75
CA GLY A 153 -1.39 13.69 8.06
C GLY A 153 -2.59 13.24 7.25
N PHE A 154 -2.87 11.92 7.18
CA PHE A 154 -4.03 11.44 6.45
C PHE A 154 -5.31 11.67 7.26
N ASP A 155 -6.31 12.30 6.65
CA ASP A 155 -7.59 12.56 7.29
C ASP A 155 -8.64 11.58 6.76
N LEU A 156 -9.12 10.72 7.63
CA LEU A 156 -10.13 9.72 7.29
C LEU A 156 -11.45 10.35 6.85
N ARG A 157 -11.77 11.54 7.35
CA ARG A 157 -13.04 12.21 6.99
C ARG A 157 -13.00 12.78 5.58
N THR A 158 -11.87 13.33 5.18
CA THR A 158 -11.74 13.96 3.86
C THR A 158 -11.16 13.01 2.82
N GLY A 159 -10.51 11.93 3.25
CA GLY A 159 -9.83 11.00 2.35
C GLY A 159 -8.58 11.58 1.69
N ILE A 160 -8.02 12.64 2.25
CA ILE A 160 -6.88 13.36 1.71
C ILE A 160 -5.79 13.43 2.77
N GLY A 161 -4.56 13.47 2.33
CA GLY A 161 -3.42 13.67 3.20
C GLY A 161 -2.26 12.77 2.84
N ASP A 162 -1.47 12.44 3.82
CA ASP A 162 -0.20 11.76 3.73
C ASP A 162 -0.34 10.28 3.31
N VAL A 163 -0.47 10.03 2.00
CA VAL A 163 -0.59 8.69 1.43
C VAL A 163 0.60 8.43 0.50
N GLU A 164 1.26 7.30 0.71
CA GLU A 164 2.40 6.88 -0.09
C GLU A 164 2.23 5.44 -0.56
N VAL A 165 2.76 5.14 -1.75
CA VAL A 165 2.83 3.78 -2.28
C VAL A 165 4.29 3.37 -2.31
N TRP A 166 4.61 2.27 -1.64
CA TRP A 166 5.97 1.75 -1.50
C TRP A 166 6.13 0.50 -2.35
N ILE A 167 6.92 0.61 -3.41
CA ILE A 167 7.13 -0.49 -4.37
C ILE A 167 8.53 -1.06 -4.15
N PRO A 168 8.65 -2.33 -3.75
CA PRO A 168 9.97 -2.97 -3.60
C PRO A 168 10.68 -3.06 -4.94
N ILE A 169 11.94 -2.66 -4.95
CA ILE A 169 12.80 -2.73 -6.13
C ILE A 169 14.11 -3.41 -5.75
N LYS A 170 14.82 -3.92 -6.76
CA LYS A 170 16.15 -4.47 -6.53
C LYS A 170 17.11 -3.35 -6.16
N ALA A 171 17.99 -3.67 -5.23
CA ALA A 171 19.03 -2.75 -4.79
C ALA A 171 20.04 -2.49 -5.91
#